data_0318530cc3269bf02cbac6764966e766
#
_entry.id   0318530cc3269bf02cbac6764966e766
#
_cell.length_a   1.000
_cell.length_b   1.000
_cell.length_c   1.000
_cell.angle_alpha   90.00
_cell.angle_beta   90.00
_cell.angle_gamma   90.00
#
_symmetry.space_group_name_H-M   'P 1'
#
loop_
_entity.id
_entity.type
_entity.pdbx_description
1 polymer ?
#
loop_
_entity_poly.entity_id
_entity_poly.type
_entity_poly.pdbx_seq_one_letter_code
_entity_poly.pdbx_strand_id
1 'polypeptide(L)'
;TGPQNGQRMKISYRNGNTTVFETQGLDGEISRTGDNRKFTYHFDNFGCPADVSDEDGAANSYQFLREGRKNNKLSKTGTLQKVVKNWMEPEPYFVQWDKIKTGSENAIADLDIPDGFPVKKCCIISKNTVNGRNGFSKKQVLEKGTYTFSCYVKVEKCVPDPEKKRSECGAGILLSSGNTEKMDLVTEVKDTDSDEWTRVSVTITIASQTEVTTAFFLDNMQGWAYFSCFQLEKSAAANKFNMLRNAFFEEAFNATGENGWKLSQGESADQIVTDSVKGKCARLRGNLSKNKNLMQTVKVSGKEGDVFVFGCSVKADAIPGRIFRVRAVVHFTDKTTTETIVNCNPYVTEWQFVNGVILTRKDGSTTNKTYESIQIYLEYQKQQNDAFFTGLQLIRDDAESYVYDANGNIVSAKTAAEQNAFTCNKTDLLSKMVKVTGSSFEYEYDGKKNMTAARNSEGVQYRYTYDTKGNPQDVVIHHDRVSTSVMAGRSYYIRHRKSGKYIDVKDASNKDGAAVQQYEFSGSSEQKWHIEDAGEGYIIFKAFDGNGTYVL
;
A
#
# COMPACT_ATOMS: atom_id res chain seq x y z
N THR A 1 7.86 5.63 42.82
CA THR A 1 9.03 5.85 41.95
C THR A 1 8.54 6.68 40.77
N GLY A 2 8.96 7.95 40.71
CA GLY A 2 8.65 8.85 39.60
C GLY A 2 9.14 8.32 38.26
N PRO A 3 8.72 8.94 37.13
CA PRO A 3 9.14 8.54 35.80
C PRO A 3 10.66 8.49 35.78
N GLN A 4 11.21 7.36 35.39
CA GLN A 4 12.65 7.25 35.20
C GLN A 4 13.05 8.28 34.15
N ASN A 5 13.99 9.14 34.49
CA ASN A 5 14.57 10.09 33.53
C ASN A 5 15.00 9.31 32.28
N GLY A 6 14.46 9.69 31.14
CA GLY A 6 14.78 9.05 29.87
C GLY A 6 16.29 9.08 29.64
N GLN A 7 16.80 8.04 29.01
CA GLN A 7 18.19 8.00 28.60
C GLN A 7 18.33 8.75 27.27
N ARG A 8 19.40 9.53 27.15
CA ARG A 8 19.70 10.27 25.92
C ARG A 8 21.09 9.89 25.42
N MET A 9 21.18 9.47 24.16
CA MET A 9 22.43 9.24 23.45
C MET A 9 22.49 10.16 22.22
N LYS A 10 23.59 10.88 22.05
CA LYS A 10 23.84 11.72 20.88
C LYS A 10 25.04 11.17 20.11
N ILE A 11 24.85 10.88 18.83
CA ILE A 11 25.93 10.51 17.90
C ILE A 11 26.16 11.70 16.98
N SER A 12 27.39 12.20 16.95
CA SER A 12 27.80 13.29 16.05
C SER A 12 28.70 12.72 14.94
N TYR A 13 28.42 13.10 13.71
CA TYR A 13 29.14 12.67 12.52
C TYR A 13 30.12 13.75 12.07
N ARG A 14 31.16 13.37 11.32
CA ARG A 14 32.19 14.30 10.80
C ARG A 14 31.65 15.39 9.87
N ASN A 15 30.51 15.15 9.24
CA ASN A 15 29.83 16.12 8.37
C ASN A 15 28.96 17.13 9.13
N GLY A 16 29.03 17.16 10.46
CA GLY A 16 28.23 18.05 11.31
C GLY A 16 26.83 17.55 11.65
N ASN A 17 26.35 16.49 11.02
CA ASN A 17 25.06 15.90 11.34
C ASN A 17 25.06 15.21 12.70
N THR A 18 23.93 15.17 13.36
CA THR A 18 23.78 14.46 14.63
C THR A 18 22.53 13.57 14.61
N THR A 19 22.61 12.45 15.29
CA THR A 19 21.47 11.60 15.61
C THR A 19 21.33 11.57 17.13
N VAL A 20 20.14 11.87 17.63
CA VAL A 20 19.82 11.86 19.06
C VAL A 20 18.80 10.76 19.30
N PHE A 21 19.08 9.90 20.27
CA PHE A 21 18.17 8.86 20.77
C PHE A 21 17.73 9.28 22.16
N GLU A 22 16.44 9.35 22.37
CA GLU A 22 15.84 9.64 23.68
C GLU A 22 14.82 8.57 24.02
N THR A 23 14.77 8.13 25.27
CA THR A 23 13.80 7.15 25.75
C THR A 23 12.89 7.78 26.81
N GLN A 24 11.59 7.52 26.72
CA GLN A 24 10.59 7.91 27.71
C GLN A 24 9.75 6.68 28.05
N GLY A 25 10.02 6.06 29.18
CA GLY A 25 9.41 4.78 29.54
C GLY A 25 9.86 3.65 28.58
N LEU A 26 8.92 3.01 27.90
CA LEU A 26 9.20 1.97 26.87
C LEU A 26 9.34 2.55 25.46
N ASP A 27 9.11 3.84 25.28
CA ASP A 27 9.15 4.47 23.98
C ASP A 27 10.49 5.16 23.75
N GLY A 28 10.86 5.31 22.50
CA GLY A 28 12.06 6.00 22.11
C GLY A 28 11.82 6.95 20.94
N GLU A 29 12.59 8.02 20.92
CA GLU A 29 12.61 8.98 19.83
C GLU A 29 14.00 9.03 19.21
N ILE A 30 14.04 9.06 17.88
CA ILE A 30 15.28 9.32 17.12
C ILE A 30 15.07 10.59 16.31
N SER A 31 15.86 11.62 16.59
CA SER A 31 15.90 12.83 15.78
C SER A 31 17.23 12.94 15.03
N ARG A 32 17.17 13.36 13.77
CA ARG A 32 18.35 13.57 12.91
C ARG A 32 18.41 15.02 12.48
N THR A 33 19.62 15.61 12.60
CA THR A 33 19.91 16.92 12.04
C THR A 33 20.37 16.75 10.63
N GLY A 34 20.00 16.96 9.63
CA GLY A 34 20.44 16.79 8.25
C GLY A 34 19.26 16.67 7.30
N ASP A 35 18.26 15.92 7.70
CA ASP A 35 16.98 15.79 7.03
C ASP A 35 15.79 16.29 7.87
N ASN A 36 16.04 16.80 9.06
CA ASN A 36 15.06 17.28 10.05
C ASN A 36 13.93 16.27 10.32
N ARG A 37 14.22 14.99 10.21
CA ARG A 37 13.24 13.94 10.47
C ARG A 37 13.29 13.45 11.89
N LYS A 38 12.10 13.22 12.43
CA LYS A 38 11.86 12.68 13.76
C LYS A 38 11.12 11.37 13.66
N PHE A 39 11.61 10.34 14.35
CA PHE A 39 10.98 9.03 14.40
C PHE A 39 10.72 8.64 15.84
N THR A 40 9.53 8.13 16.11
CA THR A 40 9.14 7.60 17.42
C THR A 40 9.05 6.09 17.33
N TYR A 41 9.62 5.40 18.31
CA TYR A 41 9.59 3.96 18.47
C TYR A 41 8.77 3.61 19.70
N HIS A 42 7.78 2.72 19.54
CA HIS A 42 7.09 2.13 20.66
C HIS A 42 7.52 0.67 20.82
N PHE A 43 7.67 0.26 22.07
CA PHE A 43 7.99 -1.12 22.42
C PHE A 43 6.85 -1.73 23.20
N ASP A 44 6.60 -3.01 22.99
CA ASP A 44 5.66 -3.75 23.80
C ASP A 44 6.24 -4.08 25.18
N ASN A 45 5.41 -4.58 26.09
CA ASN A 45 5.81 -4.93 27.46
C ASN A 45 6.91 -6.00 27.56
N PHE A 46 7.35 -6.56 26.44
CA PHE A 46 8.39 -7.59 26.36
C PHE A 46 9.66 -7.07 25.66
N GLY A 47 9.69 -5.78 25.32
CA GLY A 47 10.82 -5.12 24.67
C GLY A 47 10.93 -5.39 23.17
N CYS A 48 9.87 -5.90 22.52
CA CYS A 48 9.84 -5.97 21.06
C CYS A 48 9.31 -4.67 20.49
N PRO A 49 9.81 -4.18 19.33
CA PRO A 49 9.26 -3.01 18.68
C PRO A 49 7.80 -3.26 18.29
N ALA A 50 6.91 -2.40 18.78
CA ALA A 50 5.50 -2.44 18.42
C ALA A 50 5.24 -1.64 17.15
N ASP A 51 5.89 -0.49 17.03
CA ASP A 51 5.84 0.35 15.83
C ASP A 51 6.99 1.35 15.75
N VAL A 52 7.14 1.91 14.55
CA VAL A 52 8.00 3.06 14.26
C VAL A 52 7.18 4.04 13.43
N SER A 53 7.08 5.28 13.86
CA SER A 53 6.34 6.32 13.14
C SER A 53 7.13 7.59 12.97
N ASP A 54 6.83 8.37 11.93
CA ASP A 54 7.32 9.73 11.75
C ASP A 54 6.29 10.78 12.24
N GLU A 55 6.66 12.05 12.19
CA GLU A 55 5.79 13.17 12.61
C GLU A 55 4.57 13.37 11.72
N ASP A 56 4.63 12.87 10.49
CA ASP A 56 3.57 12.98 9.49
C ASP A 56 2.56 11.83 9.56
N GLY A 57 2.81 10.83 10.40
CA GLY A 57 1.94 9.67 10.59
C GLY A 57 2.20 8.52 9.61
N ALA A 58 3.32 8.55 8.88
CA ALA A 58 3.81 7.33 8.23
C ALA A 58 4.38 6.40 9.30
N ALA A 59 3.96 5.15 9.28
CA ALA A 59 4.31 4.21 10.33
C ALA A 59 4.45 2.78 9.80
N ASN A 60 5.33 2.02 10.46
CA ASN A 60 5.37 0.57 10.36
C ASN A 60 5.00 -0.02 11.71
N SER A 61 4.02 -0.91 11.72
CA SER A 61 3.55 -1.62 12.91
C SER A 61 3.96 -3.08 12.84
N TYR A 62 4.27 -3.66 13.99
CA TYR A 62 4.77 -5.03 14.09
C TYR A 62 3.94 -5.81 15.10
N GLN A 63 3.67 -7.07 14.80
CA GLN A 63 3.01 -8.00 15.69
C GLN A 63 3.84 -9.26 15.81
N PHE A 64 4.02 -9.72 17.06
CA PHE A 64 4.80 -10.89 17.36
C PHE A 64 3.91 -12.02 17.90
N LEU A 65 4.15 -13.25 17.41
CA LEU A 65 3.65 -14.48 18.03
C LEU A 65 4.48 -14.78 19.26
N ARG A 66 3.79 -15.23 20.32
CA ARG A 66 4.41 -15.56 21.59
C ARG A 66 4.09 -16.98 21.98
N GLU A 67 5.09 -17.82 21.92
CA GLU A 67 5.07 -19.17 22.50
C GLU A 67 5.93 -19.16 23.77
N GLY A 68 5.31 -18.82 24.92
CA GLY A 68 6.03 -18.70 26.18
C GLY A 68 6.91 -17.43 26.28
N ARG A 69 7.86 -17.42 27.23
CA ARG A 69 8.67 -16.23 27.55
C ARG A 69 9.87 -15.99 26.60
N LYS A 70 10.15 -16.87 25.64
CA LYS A 70 11.43 -16.86 24.90
C LYS A 70 11.34 -16.73 23.38
N ASN A 71 10.19 -16.86 22.75
CA ASN A 71 10.10 -16.88 21.28
C ASN A 71 9.22 -15.74 20.74
N ASN A 72 9.84 -14.59 20.57
CA ASN A 72 9.20 -13.46 19.87
C ASN A 72 9.44 -13.60 18.37
N LYS A 73 8.51 -14.24 17.65
CA LYS A 73 8.55 -14.37 16.19
C LYS A 73 7.65 -13.33 15.57
N LEU A 74 8.17 -12.54 14.63
CA LEU A 74 7.37 -11.58 13.88
C LEU A 74 6.26 -12.31 13.13
N SER A 75 5.00 -12.00 13.45
CA SER A 75 3.83 -12.62 12.83
C SER A 75 3.29 -11.81 11.67
N LYS A 76 3.15 -10.51 11.89
CA LYS A 76 2.59 -9.57 10.90
C LYS A 76 3.27 -8.23 10.98
N THR A 77 3.32 -7.55 9.85
CA THR A 77 3.66 -6.13 9.76
C THR A 77 2.48 -5.37 9.18
N GLY A 78 2.40 -4.10 9.46
CA GLY A 78 1.43 -3.20 8.87
C GLY A 78 2.08 -1.87 8.55
N THR A 79 1.69 -1.24 7.44
CA THR A 79 2.27 0.03 7.01
C THR A 79 1.19 1.06 6.83
N LEU A 80 1.36 2.22 7.47
CA LEU A 80 0.59 3.43 7.23
C LEU A 80 1.40 4.41 6.40
N GLN A 81 0.75 5.04 5.44
CA GLN A 81 1.29 6.20 4.74
C GLN A 81 1.01 7.46 5.55
N LYS A 82 1.66 8.56 5.18
CA LYS A 82 1.38 9.88 5.75
C LYS A 82 -0.12 10.14 5.82
N VAL A 83 -0.58 10.63 6.97
CA VAL A 83 -1.99 10.99 7.16
C VAL A 83 -2.34 12.18 6.28
N VAL A 84 -3.26 12.01 5.34
CA VAL A 84 -3.73 13.05 4.43
C VAL A 84 -5.25 13.17 4.53
N LYS A 85 -5.73 14.42 4.58
CA LYS A 85 -7.16 14.71 4.57
C LYS A 85 -7.77 14.27 3.23
N ASN A 86 -8.84 13.46 3.28
CA ASN A 86 -9.71 13.24 2.15
C ASN A 86 -10.71 14.40 2.05
N TRP A 87 -10.73 15.09 0.92
CA TRP A 87 -11.66 16.18 0.62
C TRP A 87 -13.02 15.67 0.09
N MET A 88 -13.17 14.36 0.01
CA MET A 88 -14.39 13.68 -0.36
C MET A 88 -14.88 12.79 0.76
N GLU A 89 -16.20 12.70 0.92
CA GLU A 89 -16.75 11.70 1.80
C GLU A 89 -16.52 10.29 1.23
N PRO A 90 -16.09 9.34 2.07
CA PRO A 90 -15.80 7.97 1.62
C PRO A 90 -17.05 7.23 1.12
N GLU A 91 -18.23 7.61 1.54
CA GLU A 91 -19.48 7.03 1.07
C GLU A 91 -20.08 7.79 -0.11
N PRO A 92 -20.70 7.09 -1.08
CA PRO A 92 -21.25 7.71 -2.29
C PRO A 92 -22.56 8.46 -2.01
N TYR A 93 -22.50 9.53 -1.24
CA TYR A 93 -23.62 10.47 -1.16
C TYR A 93 -23.54 11.46 -2.33
N PHE A 94 -23.99 11.03 -3.51
CA PHE A 94 -23.96 11.85 -4.74
C PHE A 94 -25.01 12.95 -4.79
N VAL A 95 -25.64 13.28 -3.68
CA VAL A 95 -26.70 14.29 -3.61
C VAL A 95 -26.24 15.69 -4.04
N GLN A 96 -24.93 15.96 -3.98
CA GLN A 96 -24.33 17.25 -4.33
C GLN A 96 -23.50 17.21 -5.63
N TRP A 97 -23.68 16.18 -6.45
CA TRP A 97 -22.95 16.05 -7.71
C TRP A 97 -23.85 16.41 -8.89
N ASP A 98 -23.32 17.20 -9.81
CA ASP A 98 -23.99 17.58 -11.04
C ASP A 98 -23.92 16.45 -12.06
N LYS A 99 -25.02 16.15 -12.73
CA LYS A 99 -25.04 15.19 -13.83
C LYS A 99 -24.35 15.79 -15.06
N ILE A 100 -23.42 15.07 -15.66
CA ILE A 100 -22.74 15.48 -16.90
C ILE A 100 -23.71 15.46 -18.07
N LYS A 101 -24.67 14.50 -18.10
CA LYS A 101 -25.71 14.42 -19.13
C LYS A 101 -27.06 14.09 -18.49
N THR A 102 -28.08 14.83 -18.89
CA THR A 102 -29.46 14.55 -18.49
C THR A 102 -29.97 13.27 -19.17
N GLY A 103 -30.63 12.39 -18.41
CA GLY A 103 -31.20 11.14 -18.95
C GLY A 103 -30.28 9.92 -18.79
N SER A 104 -29.10 10.06 -18.15
CA SER A 104 -28.34 8.89 -17.74
C SER A 104 -29.06 8.15 -16.63
N GLU A 105 -29.25 6.85 -16.78
CA GLU A 105 -29.69 5.97 -15.71
C GLU A 105 -28.50 5.78 -14.74
N ASN A 106 -28.46 6.57 -13.70
CA ASN A 106 -27.44 6.50 -12.67
C ASN A 106 -28.12 6.06 -11.37
N ALA A 107 -27.66 5.01 -10.79
CA ALA A 107 -28.16 4.50 -9.52
C ALA A 107 -27.05 4.43 -8.49
N ILE A 108 -27.38 4.71 -7.23
CA ILE A 108 -26.56 4.31 -6.09
C ILE A 108 -27.11 2.95 -5.67
N ALA A 109 -26.28 1.94 -5.68
CA ALA A 109 -26.66 0.61 -5.25
C ALA A 109 -25.76 0.12 -4.12
N ASP A 110 -26.37 -0.63 -3.20
CA ASP A 110 -25.63 -1.53 -2.35
C ASP A 110 -25.29 -2.75 -3.21
N LEU A 111 -24.05 -2.84 -3.64
CA LEU A 111 -23.59 -4.05 -4.31
C LEU A 111 -23.06 -5.03 -3.28
N ASP A 112 -23.25 -6.32 -3.57
CA ASP A 112 -22.38 -7.35 -3.00
C ASP A 112 -20.98 -7.15 -3.59
N ILE A 113 -20.23 -6.26 -2.95
CA ILE A 113 -18.84 -6.03 -3.29
C ILE A 113 -18.05 -7.21 -2.76
N PRO A 114 -17.10 -7.79 -3.52
CA PRO A 114 -16.30 -8.92 -3.11
C PRO A 114 -15.69 -8.71 -1.73
N ASP A 115 -15.56 -9.78 -0.97
CA ASP A 115 -14.88 -9.79 0.33
C ASP A 115 -13.57 -9.01 0.23
N GLY A 116 -13.44 -8.04 1.12
CA GLY A 116 -12.22 -7.27 1.19
C GLY A 116 -12.26 -5.87 0.62
N PHE A 117 -13.35 -5.46 0.02
CA PHE A 117 -13.50 -4.09 -0.44
C PHE A 117 -13.86 -3.16 0.73
N PRO A 118 -13.28 -1.96 0.83
CA PRO A 118 -13.43 -1.11 2.02
C PRO A 118 -14.80 -0.42 2.14
N VAL A 119 -15.66 -0.46 1.13
CA VAL A 119 -16.98 0.17 1.14
C VAL A 119 -17.99 -0.71 0.43
N LYS A 120 -19.18 -0.92 1.02
CA LYS A 120 -20.25 -1.74 0.43
C LYS A 120 -21.16 -0.99 -0.54
N LYS A 121 -20.87 0.27 -0.85
CA LYS A 121 -21.67 1.08 -1.76
C LYS A 121 -20.86 1.54 -2.96
N CYS A 122 -21.49 1.53 -4.11
CA CYS A 122 -20.92 2.11 -5.31
C CYS A 122 -21.95 2.95 -6.07
N CYS A 123 -21.45 3.82 -6.93
CA CYS A 123 -22.25 4.48 -7.94
C CYS A 123 -22.21 3.65 -9.23
N ILE A 124 -23.36 3.44 -9.83
CA ILE A 124 -23.50 2.75 -11.11
C ILE A 124 -23.83 3.77 -12.18
N ILE A 125 -23.08 3.75 -13.26
CA ILE A 125 -23.39 4.47 -14.50
C ILE A 125 -23.69 3.43 -15.55
N SER A 126 -24.89 3.44 -16.12
CA SER A 126 -25.27 2.60 -17.25
C SER A 126 -25.49 3.43 -18.51
N LYS A 127 -25.11 2.88 -19.64
CA LYS A 127 -25.31 3.46 -20.96
C LYS A 127 -25.74 2.40 -21.95
N ASN A 128 -26.78 2.71 -22.73
CA ASN A 128 -27.29 1.87 -23.82
C ASN A 128 -26.82 2.35 -25.21
N THR A 129 -26.04 3.43 -25.28
CA THR A 129 -25.45 3.98 -26.51
C THR A 129 -23.94 4.08 -26.38
N VAL A 130 -23.22 3.90 -27.48
CA VAL A 130 -21.75 3.92 -27.45
C VAL A 130 -21.18 5.33 -27.36
N ASN A 131 -21.79 6.34 -27.97
CA ASN A 131 -21.22 7.68 -28.09
C ASN A 131 -21.44 8.56 -26.85
N GLY A 132 -20.50 9.49 -26.62
CA GLY A 132 -20.55 10.54 -25.62
C GLY A 132 -20.29 10.08 -24.20
N ARG A 133 -20.30 11.03 -23.28
CA ARG A 133 -19.95 10.87 -21.86
C ARG A 133 -21.18 10.97 -20.97
N ASN A 134 -21.38 9.98 -20.08
CA ASN A 134 -22.34 10.02 -18.98
C ASN A 134 -21.59 9.94 -17.66
N GLY A 135 -22.01 10.71 -16.66
CA GLY A 135 -21.35 10.69 -15.37
C GLY A 135 -21.78 11.81 -14.45
N PHE A 136 -20.95 12.08 -13.48
CA PHE A 136 -21.14 13.10 -12.47
C PHE A 136 -19.90 13.95 -12.30
N SER A 137 -20.11 15.22 -11.96
CA SER A 137 -19.03 16.16 -11.65
C SER A 137 -19.33 16.93 -10.37
N LYS A 138 -18.30 17.37 -9.69
CA LYS A 138 -18.38 18.25 -8.54
C LYS A 138 -17.28 19.30 -8.62
N LYS A 139 -17.67 20.54 -8.33
CA LYS A 139 -16.75 21.68 -8.23
C LYS A 139 -16.48 22.00 -6.77
N GLN A 140 -15.24 22.35 -6.48
CA GLN A 140 -14.82 22.79 -5.16
C GLN A 140 -13.60 23.68 -5.25
N VAL A 141 -13.46 24.61 -4.31
CA VAL A 141 -12.31 25.51 -4.24
C VAL A 141 -11.21 24.85 -3.43
N LEU A 142 -10.04 24.73 -4.04
CA LEU A 142 -8.84 24.19 -3.38
C LEU A 142 -7.74 25.25 -3.33
N GLU A 143 -6.92 25.18 -2.29
CA GLU A 143 -5.74 26.04 -2.14
C GLU A 143 -4.58 25.58 -3.03
N LYS A 144 -3.54 26.42 -3.16
CA LYS A 144 -2.29 26.05 -3.81
C LYS A 144 -1.75 24.71 -3.31
N GLY A 145 -1.42 23.80 -4.23
CA GLY A 145 -0.84 22.49 -3.90
C GLY A 145 -0.93 21.49 -5.05
N THR A 146 -0.38 20.32 -4.82
CA THR A 146 -0.54 19.15 -5.69
C THR A 146 -1.64 18.27 -5.11
N TYR A 147 -2.62 17.91 -5.93
CA TYR A 147 -3.78 17.12 -5.53
C TYR A 147 -3.93 15.88 -6.41
N THR A 148 -4.27 14.77 -5.78
CA THR A 148 -4.60 13.51 -6.45
C THR A 148 -6.04 13.14 -6.16
N PHE A 149 -6.81 12.89 -7.23
CA PHE A 149 -8.13 12.30 -7.17
C PHE A 149 -8.06 10.84 -7.59
N SER A 150 -8.67 9.95 -6.82
CA SER A 150 -8.66 8.50 -7.09
C SER A 150 -9.96 7.84 -6.67
N CYS A 151 -10.28 6.72 -7.31
CA CYS A 151 -11.36 5.82 -6.91
C CYS A 151 -11.08 4.40 -7.44
N TYR A 152 -11.92 3.46 -7.05
CA TYR A 152 -11.96 2.14 -7.67
C TYR A 152 -13.06 2.08 -8.72
N VAL A 153 -12.75 1.46 -9.84
CA VAL A 153 -13.64 1.32 -11.00
C VAL A 153 -13.73 -0.16 -11.39
N LYS A 154 -14.94 -0.61 -11.68
CA LYS A 154 -15.22 -1.91 -12.31
C LYS A 154 -16.10 -1.64 -13.54
N VAL A 155 -15.88 -2.39 -14.62
CA VAL A 155 -16.71 -2.32 -15.84
C VAL A 155 -17.30 -3.69 -16.15
N GLU A 156 -18.53 -3.68 -16.67
CA GLU A 156 -19.26 -4.90 -17.01
C GLU A 156 -19.99 -4.74 -18.33
N LYS A 157 -19.88 -5.76 -19.22
CA LYS A 157 -20.55 -5.81 -20.53
C LYS A 157 -20.37 -4.54 -21.36
N CYS A 158 -19.16 -3.96 -21.29
CA CYS A 158 -18.86 -2.72 -21.96
C CYS A 158 -18.47 -2.94 -23.42
N VAL A 159 -19.10 -2.20 -24.34
CA VAL A 159 -18.77 -2.19 -25.77
C VAL A 159 -18.34 -0.79 -26.17
N PRO A 160 -17.11 -0.61 -26.67
CA PRO A 160 -16.62 0.69 -27.08
C PRO A 160 -17.25 1.17 -28.38
N ASP A 161 -17.24 2.49 -28.59
CA ASP A 161 -17.62 3.12 -29.84
C ASP A 161 -16.60 2.72 -30.94
N PRO A 162 -17.03 2.03 -32.02
CA PRO A 162 -16.13 1.58 -33.09
C PRO A 162 -15.53 2.72 -33.90
N GLU A 163 -16.11 3.94 -33.85
CA GLU A 163 -15.61 5.11 -34.56
C GLU A 163 -14.56 5.89 -33.76
N LYS A 164 -14.30 5.51 -32.50
CA LYS A 164 -13.35 6.15 -31.60
C LYS A 164 -12.11 5.30 -31.39
N LYS A 165 -11.00 5.97 -31.06
CA LYS A 165 -9.80 5.25 -30.62
C LYS A 165 -10.08 4.57 -29.27
N ARG A 166 -9.51 3.39 -29.09
CA ARG A 166 -9.68 2.62 -27.85
C ARG A 166 -9.30 3.43 -26.60
N SER A 167 -8.27 4.27 -26.68
CA SER A 167 -7.83 5.17 -25.62
C SER A 167 -8.82 6.29 -25.26
N GLU A 168 -9.85 6.50 -26.08
CA GLU A 168 -10.89 7.49 -25.84
C GLU A 168 -12.18 6.87 -25.27
N CYS A 169 -12.18 5.54 -25.07
CA CYS A 169 -13.34 4.78 -24.62
C CYS A 169 -13.04 4.15 -23.26
N GLY A 170 -13.88 4.37 -22.27
CA GLY A 170 -13.72 3.73 -20.96
C GLY A 170 -14.52 4.34 -19.84
N ALA A 171 -14.50 3.67 -18.70
CA ALA A 171 -14.92 4.23 -17.43
C ALA A 171 -13.74 4.93 -16.77
N GLY A 172 -13.94 6.12 -16.23
CA GLY A 172 -12.81 6.85 -15.68
C GLY A 172 -13.15 8.03 -14.80
N ILE A 173 -12.09 8.72 -14.42
CA ILE A 173 -12.12 9.91 -13.58
C ILE A 173 -11.38 11.07 -14.24
N LEU A 174 -11.75 12.27 -13.81
CA LEU A 174 -11.15 13.52 -14.28
C LEU A 174 -10.90 14.45 -13.11
N LEU A 175 -9.77 15.13 -13.15
CA LEU A 175 -9.43 16.24 -12.28
C LEU A 175 -8.96 17.41 -13.13
N SER A 176 -9.65 18.55 -13.06
CA SER A 176 -9.32 19.73 -13.88
C SER A 176 -9.32 21.01 -13.06
N SER A 177 -8.48 21.97 -13.49
CA SER A 177 -8.39 23.32 -12.94
C SER A 177 -8.00 24.29 -14.05
N GLY A 178 -8.87 25.23 -14.40
CA GLY A 178 -8.65 26.13 -15.52
C GLY A 178 -8.39 25.36 -16.82
N ASN A 179 -7.23 25.57 -17.44
CA ASN A 179 -6.82 24.89 -18.67
C ASN A 179 -6.09 23.55 -18.42
N THR A 180 -5.90 23.16 -17.16
CA THR A 180 -5.24 21.90 -16.81
C THR A 180 -6.30 20.82 -16.56
N GLU A 181 -6.28 19.80 -17.40
CA GLU A 181 -7.15 18.63 -17.25
C GLU A 181 -6.30 17.37 -17.26
N LYS A 182 -6.58 16.45 -16.33
CA LYS A 182 -6.01 15.10 -16.28
C LYS A 182 -7.13 14.08 -16.15
N MET A 183 -7.00 13.00 -16.89
CA MET A 183 -7.98 11.94 -16.98
C MET A 183 -7.29 10.58 -16.94
N ASP A 184 -7.91 9.63 -16.25
CA ASP A 184 -7.48 8.22 -16.22
C ASP A 184 -8.69 7.33 -16.51
N LEU A 185 -8.54 6.43 -17.48
CA LEU A 185 -9.60 5.57 -18.00
C LEU A 185 -9.22 4.09 -17.88
N VAL A 186 -10.17 3.27 -17.44
CA VAL A 186 -10.13 1.82 -17.62
C VAL A 186 -10.61 1.52 -19.04
N THR A 187 -9.70 1.23 -19.93
CA THR A 187 -9.97 0.99 -21.36
C THR A 187 -10.08 -0.50 -21.71
N GLU A 188 -9.68 -1.40 -20.80
CA GLU A 188 -9.80 -2.84 -21.01
C GLU A 188 -11.23 -3.29 -20.77
N VAL A 189 -11.84 -3.87 -21.79
CA VAL A 189 -13.11 -4.58 -21.67
C VAL A 189 -12.75 -6.04 -21.35
N LYS A 190 -13.11 -6.49 -20.17
CA LYS A 190 -13.09 -7.91 -19.85
C LYS A 190 -14.44 -8.48 -20.25
N ASP A 191 -14.43 -9.36 -21.25
CA ASP A 191 -15.63 -10.01 -21.82
C ASP A 191 -16.34 -10.97 -20.85
N THR A 192 -15.84 -11.12 -19.66
CA THR A 192 -16.39 -12.01 -18.64
C THR A 192 -16.64 -11.25 -17.35
N ASP A 193 -17.60 -11.74 -16.57
CA ASP A 193 -17.98 -11.33 -15.22
C ASP A 193 -16.78 -11.30 -14.23
N SER A 194 -15.73 -10.55 -14.56
CA SER A 194 -14.60 -10.41 -13.67
C SER A 194 -14.93 -9.38 -12.60
N ASP A 195 -14.97 -9.83 -11.35
CA ASP A 195 -15.15 -9.00 -10.17
C ASP A 195 -13.94 -8.10 -9.85
N GLU A 196 -13.07 -7.86 -10.82
CA GLU A 196 -11.86 -7.09 -10.61
C GLU A 196 -12.12 -5.58 -10.64
N TRP A 197 -11.85 -4.97 -9.51
CA TRP A 197 -11.83 -3.53 -9.35
C TRP A 197 -10.43 -2.97 -9.62
N THR A 198 -10.36 -1.97 -10.47
CA THR A 198 -9.11 -1.27 -10.79
C THR A 198 -9.08 0.07 -10.10
N ARG A 199 -7.98 0.41 -9.42
CA ARG A 199 -7.80 1.75 -8.87
C ARG A 199 -7.26 2.67 -9.95
N VAL A 200 -7.98 3.77 -10.18
CA VAL A 200 -7.58 4.85 -11.10
C VAL A 200 -7.23 6.09 -10.30
N SER A 201 -6.27 6.88 -10.79
CA SER A 201 -5.85 8.12 -10.13
C SER A 201 -5.34 9.16 -11.09
N VAL A 202 -5.65 10.43 -10.82
CA VAL A 202 -5.18 11.58 -11.58
C VAL A 202 -4.62 12.64 -10.65
N THR A 203 -3.53 13.29 -11.06
CA THR A 203 -2.84 14.28 -10.23
C THR A 203 -2.67 15.58 -11.00
N ILE A 204 -3.00 16.70 -10.37
CA ILE A 204 -2.73 18.06 -10.88
C ILE A 204 -2.02 18.90 -9.82
N THR A 205 -1.28 19.90 -10.27
CA THR A 205 -0.69 20.94 -9.41
C THR A 205 -1.34 22.28 -9.72
N ILE A 206 -1.87 22.94 -8.69
CA ILE A 206 -2.48 24.27 -8.77
C ILE A 206 -1.58 25.31 -8.12
N ALA A 207 -1.38 26.41 -8.81
CA ALA A 207 -0.41 27.46 -8.40
C ALA A 207 -0.99 28.46 -7.39
N SER A 208 -2.32 28.59 -7.31
CA SER A 208 -3.05 29.48 -6.40
C SER A 208 -4.40 28.89 -6.07
N GLN A 209 -5.09 29.44 -5.09
CA GLN A 209 -6.46 29.04 -4.77
C GLN A 209 -7.34 29.19 -6.02
N THR A 210 -8.05 28.11 -6.39
CA THR A 210 -8.87 28.05 -7.59
C THR A 210 -9.97 27.01 -7.50
N GLU A 211 -10.99 27.14 -8.35
CA GLU A 211 -12.03 26.13 -8.53
C GLU A 211 -11.45 24.92 -9.27
N VAL A 212 -11.69 23.74 -8.74
CA VAL A 212 -11.28 22.46 -9.29
C VAL A 212 -12.52 21.62 -9.53
N THR A 213 -12.58 20.96 -10.69
CA THR A 213 -13.63 20.02 -11.04
C THR A 213 -13.10 18.59 -10.91
N THR A 214 -13.79 17.78 -10.11
CA THR A 214 -13.65 16.33 -10.09
C THR A 214 -14.81 15.71 -10.84
N ALA A 215 -14.58 14.66 -11.63
CA ALA A 215 -15.65 13.94 -12.31
C ALA A 215 -15.34 12.44 -12.39
N PHE A 216 -16.40 11.63 -12.51
CA PHE A 216 -16.33 10.22 -12.85
C PHE A 216 -17.41 9.88 -13.87
N PHE A 217 -17.12 8.99 -14.80
CA PHE A 217 -17.97 8.83 -16.00
C PHE A 217 -17.72 7.53 -16.75
N LEU A 218 -18.64 7.21 -17.64
CA LEU A 218 -18.49 6.23 -18.72
C LEU A 218 -18.47 7.00 -20.06
N ASP A 219 -17.37 6.92 -20.81
CA ASP A 219 -17.13 7.71 -22.01
C ASP A 219 -17.00 6.82 -23.26
N ASN A 220 -17.69 7.20 -24.34
CA ASN A 220 -17.68 6.52 -25.65
C ASN A 220 -17.79 4.99 -25.55
N MET A 221 -18.71 4.53 -24.68
CA MET A 221 -18.88 3.13 -24.34
C MET A 221 -20.31 2.87 -23.87
N GLN A 222 -20.94 1.80 -24.31
CA GLN A 222 -22.17 1.30 -23.70
C GLN A 222 -21.83 0.22 -22.67
N GLY A 223 -22.72 -0.04 -21.69
CA GLY A 223 -22.54 -1.04 -20.63
C GLY A 223 -22.71 -0.44 -19.25
N TRP A 224 -22.07 -1.05 -18.27
CA TRP A 224 -22.13 -0.64 -16.86
C TRP A 224 -20.74 -0.32 -16.33
N ALA A 225 -20.66 0.77 -15.57
CA ALA A 225 -19.46 1.15 -14.82
C ALA A 225 -19.83 1.39 -13.37
N TYR A 226 -19.03 0.84 -12.47
CA TYR A 226 -19.21 0.90 -11.03
C TYR A 226 -18.05 1.68 -10.43
N PHE A 227 -18.36 2.64 -9.55
CA PHE A 227 -17.36 3.51 -8.93
C PHE A 227 -17.51 3.52 -7.42
N SER A 228 -16.42 3.40 -6.69
CA SER A 228 -16.42 3.38 -5.22
C SER A 228 -15.13 3.95 -4.62
N CYS A 229 -15.13 4.24 -3.33
CA CYS A 229 -13.96 4.66 -2.56
C CYS A 229 -13.28 5.91 -3.14
N PHE A 230 -14.05 6.97 -3.33
CA PHE A 230 -13.53 8.24 -3.83
C PHE A 230 -12.63 8.92 -2.80
N GLN A 231 -11.50 9.41 -3.27
CA GLN A 231 -10.52 10.10 -2.44
C GLN A 231 -9.88 11.25 -3.22
N LEU A 232 -9.97 12.46 -2.69
CA LEU A 232 -9.26 13.65 -3.18
C LEU A 232 -8.32 14.12 -2.09
N GLU A 233 -7.04 14.13 -2.36
CA GLU A 233 -6.00 14.35 -1.37
C GLU A 233 -5.01 15.42 -1.81
N LYS A 234 -4.48 16.20 -0.88
CA LYS A 234 -3.33 17.08 -1.12
C LYS A 234 -2.04 16.23 -1.07
N SER A 235 -1.81 15.49 -2.14
CA SER A 235 -0.71 14.53 -2.28
C SER A 235 -0.28 14.44 -3.75
N ALA A 236 0.97 14.06 -3.99
CA ALA A 236 1.49 13.81 -5.34
C ALA A 236 1.14 12.41 -5.89
N ALA A 237 0.57 11.54 -5.06
CA ALA A 237 0.11 10.21 -5.44
C ALA A 237 -1.10 9.80 -4.58
N ALA A 238 -1.90 8.85 -5.08
CA ALA A 238 -3.01 8.30 -4.32
C ALA A 238 -2.50 7.45 -3.15
N ASN A 239 -2.90 7.80 -1.94
CA ASN A 239 -2.70 6.96 -0.76
C ASN A 239 -3.70 5.81 -0.73
N LYS A 240 -3.45 4.79 0.10
CA LYS A 240 -4.43 3.75 0.39
C LYS A 240 -5.71 4.38 0.94
N PHE A 241 -6.85 3.78 0.62
CA PHE A 241 -8.15 4.34 1.00
C PHE A 241 -8.35 4.31 2.52
N ASN A 242 -8.57 5.49 3.10
CA ASN A 242 -8.93 5.61 4.52
C ASN A 242 -10.43 5.34 4.70
N MET A 243 -10.76 4.30 5.46
CA MET A 243 -12.15 3.87 5.69
C MET A 243 -12.89 4.69 6.75
N LEU A 244 -12.19 5.57 7.50
CA LEU A 244 -12.80 6.41 8.52
C LEU A 244 -13.32 7.71 7.92
N ARG A 245 -14.56 8.03 8.26
CA ARG A 245 -15.19 9.33 7.97
C ARG A 245 -14.73 10.36 9.00
N ASN A 246 -14.76 11.63 8.58
CA ASN A 246 -14.46 12.76 9.46
C ASN A 246 -13.18 12.55 10.27
N ALA A 247 -12.13 12.08 9.60
CA ALA A 247 -10.86 11.68 10.21
C ALA A 247 -10.08 12.85 10.83
N PHE A 248 -10.39 14.08 10.41
CA PHE A 248 -9.80 15.32 10.90
C PHE A 248 -10.79 16.19 11.69
N PHE A 249 -11.95 15.64 12.07
CA PHE A 249 -12.99 16.34 12.82
C PHE A 249 -13.40 17.68 12.20
N GLU A 250 -13.62 17.71 10.89
CA GLU A 250 -14.13 18.89 10.20
C GLU A 250 -15.59 19.16 10.59
N GLU A 251 -16.34 18.11 10.87
CA GLU A 251 -17.72 18.11 11.30
C GLU A 251 -17.87 17.68 12.76
N ALA A 252 -18.83 18.27 13.46
CA ALA A 252 -19.07 17.98 14.86
C ALA A 252 -19.48 16.51 15.09
N PHE A 253 -18.93 15.92 16.14
CA PHE A 253 -19.36 14.61 16.64
C PHE A 253 -20.51 14.78 17.67
N ASN A 254 -21.35 13.76 17.81
CA ASN A 254 -22.50 13.80 18.71
C ASN A 254 -22.85 12.41 19.29
N ALA A 255 -23.90 12.33 20.08
CA ALA A 255 -24.34 11.08 20.70
C ALA A 255 -24.98 10.09 19.68
N THR A 256 -25.41 10.55 18.52
CA THR A 256 -26.02 9.70 17.46
C THR A 256 -24.97 9.14 16.51
N GLY A 257 -23.88 9.87 16.27
CA GLY A 257 -22.81 9.48 15.34
C GLY A 257 -23.11 9.83 13.88
N GLU A 258 -24.02 10.77 13.60
CA GLU A 258 -24.41 11.17 12.24
C GLU A 258 -23.21 11.53 11.34
N ASN A 259 -22.21 12.22 11.91
CA ASN A 259 -21.01 12.64 11.21
C ASN A 259 -19.83 11.65 11.39
N GLY A 260 -20.15 10.38 11.59
CA GLY A 260 -19.17 9.30 11.71
C GLY A 260 -18.80 8.95 13.15
N TRP A 261 -18.63 9.93 14.05
CA TRP A 261 -18.16 9.70 15.42
C TRP A 261 -19.26 9.83 16.46
N LYS A 262 -19.54 8.72 17.16
CA LYS A 262 -20.51 8.64 18.26
C LYS A 262 -19.81 8.87 19.59
N LEU A 263 -20.23 9.90 20.31
CA LEU A 263 -19.75 10.23 21.65
C LEU A 263 -20.54 9.45 22.71
N SER A 264 -19.83 8.74 23.57
CA SER A 264 -20.40 8.06 24.73
C SER A 264 -20.06 8.77 26.02
N GLN A 265 -21.03 8.89 26.92
CA GLN A 265 -20.94 9.56 28.21
C GLN A 265 -20.39 11.01 28.11
N GLY A 266 -20.68 11.67 27.00
CA GLY A 266 -20.20 13.01 26.70
C GLY A 266 -20.82 14.11 27.55
N GLU A 267 -20.20 15.28 27.49
CA GLU A 267 -20.61 16.51 28.12
C GLU A 267 -20.52 17.66 27.11
N SER A 268 -21.14 18.79 27.40
CA SER A 268 -21.13 19.98 26.51
C SER A 268 -19.72 20.51 26.21
N ALA A 269 -18.77 20.23 27.08
CA ALA A 269 -17.37 20.62 26.91
C ALA A 269 -16.57 19.68 25.95
N ASP A 270 -17.12 18.52 25.61
CA ASP A 270 -16.54 17.63 24.61
C ASP A 270 -16.93 18.16 23.22
N GLN A 271 -15.96 18.71 22.50
CA GLN A 271 -16.21 19.44 21.26
C GLN A 271 -14.98 19.46 20.36
N ILE A 272 -15.17 19.90 19.12
CA ILE A 272 -14.05 20.19 18.22
C ILE A 272 -13.38 21.49 18.67
N VAL A 273 -12.06 21.46 18.69
CA VAL A 273 -11.21 22.65 18.94
C VAL A 273 -10.14 22.74 17.86
N THR A 274 -9.50 23.91 17.75
CA THR A 274 -8.38 24.09 16.82
C THR A 274 -7.07 24.11 17.60
N ASP A 275 -6.21 23.14 17.33
CA ASP A 275 -4.83 23.10 17.84
C ASP A 275 -3.90 23.84 16.87
N SER A 276 -2.88 24.51 17.39
CA SER A 276 -1.95 25.31 16.58
C SER A 276 -1.04 24.47 15.69
N VAL A 277 -0.83 23.18 16.02
CA VAL A 277 0.07 22.27 15.30
C VAL A 277 -0.70 21.36 14.34
N LYS A 278 -1.79 20.76 14.81
CA LYS A 278 -2.54 19.72 14.08
C LYS A 278 -3.87 20.20 13.47
N GLY A 279 -4.25 21.47 13.70
CA GLY A 279 -5.52 22.00 13.21
C GLY A 279 -6.72 21.48 14.00
N LYS A 280 -7.84 21.19 13.33
CA LYS A 280 -9.03 20.69 14.00
C LYS A 280 -8.80 19.33 14.66
N CYS A 281 -9.27 19.20 15.89
CA CYS A 281 -9.20 17.98 16.68
C CYS A 281 -10.41 17.82 17.59
N ALA A 282 -10.76 16.59 17.90
CA ALA A 282 -11.75 16.29 18.94
C ALA A 282 -11.11 16.44 20.32
N ARG A 283 -11.70 17.26 21.18
CA ARG A 283 -11.35 17.35 22.59
C ARG A 283 -12.34 16.55 23.43
N LEU A 284 -11.84 15.63 24.24
CA LEU A 284 -12.56 14.99 25.32
C LEU A 284 -12.09 15.58 26.65
N ARG A 285 -12.96 16.34 27.31
CA ARG A 285 -12.67 16.90 28.62
C ARG A 285 -12.68 15.81 29.70
N GLY A 286 -11.69 15.82 30.57
CA GLY A 286 -11.60 14.85 31.65
C GLY A 286 -12.78 14.94 32.62
N ASN A 287 -13.24 13.78 33.11
CA ASN A 287 -14.22 13.61 34.15
C ASN A 287 -13.95 12.30 34.88
N LEU A 288 -13.64 12.36 36.19
CA LEU A 288 -13.25 11.19 37.00
C LEU A 288 -14.33 10.10 37.11
N SER A 289 -15.60 10.44 36.88
CA SER A 289 -16.73 9.51 37.00
C SER A 289 -17.17 8.91 35.66
N LYS A 290 -16.64 9.40 34.52
CA LYS A 290 -17.11 9.02 33.20
C LYS A 290 -16.10 8.20 32.39
N ASN A 291 -16.61 7.21 31.69
CA ASN A 291 -15.85 6.40 30.73
C ASN A 291 -16.11 6.94 29.30
N LYS A 292 -15.52 8.09 28.99
CA LYS A 292 -15.73 8.74 27.70
C LYS A 292 -15.02 8.02 26.57
N ASN A 293 -15.68 7.96 25.44
CA ASN A 293 -15.07 7.52 24.18
C ASN A 293 -15.78 8.15 22.97
N LEU A 294 -15.05 8.26 21.88
CA LEU A 294 -15.56 8.44 20.53
C LEU A 294 -15.46 7.12 19.79
N MET A 295 -16.51 6.71 19.12
CA MET A 295 -16.57 5.43 18.41
C MET A 295 -17.08 5.62 16.98
N GLN A 296 -16.45 4.97 16.03
CA GLN A 296 -16.95 4.84 14.66
C GLN A 296 -17.04 3.35 14.26
N THR A 297 -18.15 2.98 13.62
CA THR A 297 -18.33 1.66 13.04
C THR A 297 -18.12 1.72 11.53
N VAL A 298 -17.15 0.96 11.03
CA VAL A 298 -16.90 0.75 9.61
C VAL A 298 -17.50 -0.60 9.22
N LYS A 299 -18.47 -0.58 8.32
CA LYS A 299 -19.05 -1.80 7.75
C LYS A 299 -18.15 -2.32 6.66
N VAL A 300 -17.40 -3.36 6.96
CA VAL A 300 -16.49 -4.04 6.05
C VAL A 300 -16.56 -5.53 6.33
N SER A 301 -16.61 -6.34 5.27
CA SER A 301 -16.65 -7.80 5.38
C SER A 301 -15.36 -8.43 4.85
N GLY A 302 -15.10 -9.64 5.27
CA GLY A 302 -13.96 -10.44 4.85
C GLY A 302 -13.79 -11.68 5.74
N LYS A 303 -12.61 -12.27 5.68
CA LYS A 303 -12.29 -13.53 6.38
C LYS A 303 -11.22 -13.32 7.45
N GLU A 304 -11.19 -14.22 8.42
CA GLU A 304 -10.08 -14.28 9.36
C GLU A 304 -8.73 -14.36 8.62
N GLY A 305 -7.79 -13.54 9.06
CA GLY A 305 -6.47 -13.44 8.46
C GLY A 305 -6.27 -12.19 7.61
N ASP A 306 -7.33 -11.48 7.26
CA ASP A 306 -7.22 -10.14 6.66
C ASP A 306 -6.50 -9.19 7.62
N VAL A 307 -5.77 -8.24 7.08
CA VAL A 307 -4.99 -7.30 7.87
C VAL A 307 -5.51 -5.88 7.67
N PHE A 308 -5.67 -5.19 8.78
CA PHE A 308 -5.95 -3.76 8.82
C PHE A 308 -4.92 -3.07 9.70
N VAL A 309 -4.66 -1.83 9.39
CA VAL A 309 -3.80 -0.96 10.19
C VAL A 309 -4.58 0.29 10.54
N PHE A 310 -4.49 0.71 11.78
CA PHE A 310 -5.04 1.99 12.18
C PHE A 310 -3.97 2.91 12.76
N GLY A 311 -4.20 4.20 12.70
CA GLY A 311 -3.35 5.21 13.28
C GLY A 311 -4.13 6.45 13.68
N CYS A 312 -3.62 7.18 14.67
CA CYS A 312 -4.24 8.38 15.18
C CYS A 312 -3.19 9.29 15.83
N SER A 313 -3.26 10.59 15.57
CA SER A 313 -2.56 11.58 16.37
C SER A 313 -3.35 11.86 17.65
N VAL A 314 -2.70 11.72 18.80
CA VAL A 314 -3.30 11.88 20.12
C VAL A 314 -2.44 12.78 21.00
N LYS A 315 -3.10 13.47 21.94
CA LYS A 315 -2.42 14.32 22.94
C LYS A 315 -3.25 14.35 24.21
N ALA A 316 -2.61 14.38 25.36
CA ALA A 316 -3.22 14.74 26.62
C ALA A 316 -2.49 15.97 27.18
N ASP A 317 -3.21 16.96 27.72
CA ASP A 317 -2.62 18.22 28.22
C ASP A 317 -1.90 18.08 29.57
N ALA A 318 -2.02 16.92 30.22
CA ALA A 318 -1.21 16.48 31.34
C ALA A 318 -1.18 14.96 31.43
N ILE A 319 -0.33 14.39 32.29
CA ILE A 319 -0.14 12.94 32.45
C ILE A 319 -1.47 12.26 32.81
N PRO A 320 -2.02 11.38 31.96
CA PRO A 320 -3.23 10.63 32.24
C PRO A 320 -3.04 9.63 33.39
N GLY A 321 -3.97 9.61 34.32
CA GLY A 321 -3.93 8.70 35.47
C GLY A 321 -4.65 7.37 35.26
N ARG A 322 -5.37 7.21 34.13
CA ARG A 322 -6.23 6.09 33.83
C ARG A 322 -6.16 5.73 32.34
N ILE A 323 -7.25 5.20 31.76
CA ILE A 323 -7.28 4.73 30.37
C ILE A 323 -7.17 5.90 29.38
N PHE A 324 -6.12 5.88 28.59
CA PHE A 324 -5.89 6.71 27.42
C PHE A 324 -5.34 5.79 26.31
N ARG A 325 -6.19 5.44 25.33
CA ARG A 325 -5.84 4.44 24.31
C ARG A 325 -6.72 4.53 23.08
N VAL A 326 -6.28 3.91 22.00
CA VAL A 326 -7.10 3.59 20.82
C VAL A 326 -7.35 2.09 20.80
N ARG A 327 -8.59 1.69 20.57
CA ARG A 327 -8.99 0.29 20.53
C ARG A 327 -9.78 0.01 19.26
N ALA A 328 -9.43 -1.06 18.58
CA ALA A 328 -10.18 -1.61 17.44
C ALA A 328 -10.86 -2.92 17.84
N VAL A 329 -12.12 -3.09 17.42
CA VAL A 329 -12.90 -4.31 17.68
C VAL A 329 -13.44 -4.83 16.35
N VAL A 330 -13.07 -6.05 15.99
CA VAL A 330 -13.60 -6.77 14.83
C VAL A 330 -14.82 -7.58 15.26
N HIS A 331 -15.94 -7.39 14.58
CA HIS A 331 -17.17 -8.12 14.82
C HIS A 331 -17.35 -9.20 13.76
N PHE A 332 -17.43 -10.45 14.21
CA PHE A 332 -17.67 -11.57 13.31
C PHE A 332 -19.17 -11.83 13.12
N THR A 333 -19.49 -12.48 12.01
CA THR A 333 -20.89 -12.83 11.68
C THR A 333 -21.52 -13.78 12.68
N ASP A 334 -20.71 -14.59 13.39
CA ASP A 334 -21.15 -15.46 14.49
C ASP A 334 -21.35 -14.73 15.83
N LYS A 335 -21.28 -13.39 15.82
CA LYS A 335 -21.43 -12.51 16.99
C LYS A 335 -20.26 -12.54 17.98
N THR A 336 -19.19 -13.25 17.67
CA THR A 336 -17.95 -13.16 18.46
C THR A 336 -17.14 -11.91 18.05
N THR A 337 -16.18 -11.53 18.87
CA THR A 337 -15.31 -10.38 18.60
C THR A 337 -13.85 -10.70 18.88
N THR A 338 -12.97 -9.97 18.23
CA THR A 338 -11.56 -9.85 18.64
C THR A 338 -11.18 -8.38 18.72
N GLU A 339 -10.23 -8.06 19.57
CA GLU A 339 -9.83 -6.66 19.79
C GLU A 339 -8.31 -6.46 19.71
N THR A 340 -7.94 -5.27 19.26
CA THR A 340 -6.57 -4.76 19.29
C THR A 340 -6.56 -3.46 20.10
N ILE A 341 -5.66 -3.38 21.07
CA ILE A 341 -5.54 -2.22 21.95
C ILE A 341 -4.15 -1.62 21.79
N VAL A 342 -4.09 -0.30 21.56
CA VAL A 342 -2.85 0.48 21.60
C VAL A 342 -3.00 1.53 22.69
N ASN A 343 -2.23 1.38 23.75
CA ASN A 343 -2.18 2.37 24.83
C ASN A 343 -1.33 3.56 24.37
N CYS A 344 -1.82 4.77 24.59
CA CYS A 344 -1.04 5.98 24.38
C CYS A 344 0.03 6.10 25.47
N ASN A 345 1.19 6.67 25.11
CA ASN A 345 2.24 6.89 26.09
C ASN A 345 1.79 7.96 27.10
N PRO A 346 1.60 7.61 28.38
CA PRO A 346 1.10 8.55 29.37
C PRO A 346 2.14 9.62 29.78
N TYR A 347 3.40 9.43 29.47
CA TYR A 347 4.48 10.35 29.81
C TYR A 347 4.72 11.44 28.75
N VAL A 348 4.04 11.33 27.58
CA VAL A 348 4.13 12.31 26.49
C VAL A 348 2.89 13.20 26.53
N THR A 349 3.08 14.48 26.86
CA THR A 349 2.00 15.49 26.89
C THR A 349 1.90 16.29 25.59
N GLU A 350 2.83 16.09 24.67
CA GLU A 350 2.79 16.61 23.31
C GLU A 350 2.05 15.65 22.37
N TRP A 351 1.88 16.06 21.11
CA TRP A 351 1.30 15.19 20.11
C TRP A 351 2.17 13.96 19.89
N GLN A 352 1.56 12.79 19.97
CA GLN A 352 2.13 11.49 19.63
C GLN A 352 1.26 10.82 18.57
N PHE A 353 1.87 10.01 17.69
CA PHE A 353 1.14 9.19 16.74
C PHE A 353 1.10 7.77 17.25
N VAL A 354 -0.09 7.23 17.46
CA VAL A 354 -0.30 5.84 17.87
C VAL A 354 -0.86 5.04 16.71
N ASN A 355 -0.38 3.82 16.53
CA ASN A 355 -0.79 2.96 15.43
C ASN A 355 -0.73 1.49 15.84
N GLY A 356 -1.40 0.63 15.08
CA GLY A 356 -1.40 -0.81 15.35
C GLY A 356 -2.00 -1.63 14.24
N VAL A 357 -1.64 -2.92 14.22
CA VAL A 357 -2.18 -3.93 13.32
C VAL A 357 -3.41 -4.56 13.97
N ILE A 358 -4.55 -4.53 13.26
CA ILE A 358 -5.79 -5.12 13.73
C ILE A 358 -5.77 -6.62 13.43
N LEU A 359 -6.03 -7.39 14.47
CA LEU A 359 -6.17 -8.83 14.40
C LEU A 359 -7.57 -9.22 13.94
N THR A 360 -7.69 -9.75 12.74
CA THR A 360 -8.93 -10.41 12.29
C THR A 360 -8.94 -11.90 12.60
N ARG A 361 -7.88 -12.41 13.25
CA ARG A 361 -7.78 -13.79 13.72
C ARG A 361 -7.20 -13.81 15.13
N LYS A 362 -7.79 -14.57 16.02
CA LYS A 362 -7.20 -14.86 17.32
C LYS A 362 -6.00 -15.79 17.13
N ASP A 363 -4.90 -15.52 17.80
CA ASP A 363 -3.72 -16.39 17.76
C ASP A 363 -4.09 -17.83 18.10
N GLY A 364 -3.60 -18.78 17.29
CA GLY A 364 -3.90 -20.21 17.41
C GLY A 364 -5.27 -20.64 16.87
N SER A 365 -6.08 -19.72 16.33
CA SER A 365 -7.34 -20.09 15.69
C SER A 365 -7.12 -20.77 14.35
N THR A 366 -7.78 -21.92 14.14
CA THR A 366 -7.83 -22.64 12.86
C THR A 366 -9.17 -22.45 12.14
N THR A 367 -10.06 -21.58 12.67
CA THR A 367 -11.37 -21.31 12.09
C THR A 367 -11.25 -20.33 10.93
N ASN A 368 -12.18 -20.42 9.97
CA ASN A 368 -12.30 -19.48 8.84
C ASN A 368 -13.54 -18.60 9.04
N LYS A 369 -13.59 -17.86 10.14
CA LYS A 369 -14.70 -16.95 10.43
C LYS A 369 -14.73 -15.81 9.43
N THR A 370 -15.92 -15.33 9.12
CA THR A 370 -16.14 -14.09 8.40
C THR A 370 -16.49 -12.97 9.36
N TYR A 371 -16.04 -11.76 9.07
CA TYR A 371 -16.39 -10.56 9.85
C TYR A 371 -17.30 -9.63 9.03
N GLU A 372 -18.07 -8.78 9.73
CA GLU A 372 -19.05 -7.86 9.14
C GLU A 372 -18.80 -6.37 9.44
N SER A 373 -17.95 -6.07 10.42
CA SER A 373 -17.58 -4.69 10.74
C SER A 373 -16.35 -4.58 11.64
N ILE A 374 -15.74 -3.39 11.63
CA ILE A 374 -14.68 -2.98 12.53
C ILE A 374 -15.13 -1.71 13.25
N GLN A 375 -14.99 -1.67 14.57
CA GLN A 375 -15.23 -0.48 15.37
C GLN A 375 -13.92 0.08 15.88
N ILE A 376 -13.73 1.39 15.74
CA ILE A 376 -12.58 2.12 16.30
C ILE A 376 -13.08 2.96 17.45
N TYR A 377 -12.42 2.83 18.60
CA TYR A 377 -12.69 3.57 19.82
C TYR A 377 -11.50 4.44 20.19
N LEU A 378 -11.75 5.71 20.44
CA LEU A 378 -10.83 6.65 21.07
C LEU A 378 -11.24 6.78 22.52
N GLU A 379 -10.51 6.17 23.45
CA GLU A 379 -10.93 6.01 24.83
C GLU A 379 -10.14 6.94 25.77
N TYR A 380 -10.87 7.77 26.52
CA TYR A 380 -10.33 8.63 27.57
C TYR A 380 -11.22 8.55 28.80
N GLN A 381 -10.86 7.65 29.72
CA GLN A 381 -11.77 7.24 30.78
C GLN A 381 -11.26 7.62 32.15
N LYS A 382 -12.17 8.19 32.98
CA LYS A 382 -11.93 8.58 34.39
C LYS A 382 -10.67 9.44 34.56
N GLN A 383 -10.56 10.51 33.78
CA GLN A 383 -9.43 11.43 33.75
C GLN A 383 -9.79 12.79 34.36
N GLN A 384 -8.79 13.59 34.73
CA GLN A 384 -8.95 14.98 35.15
C GLN A 384 -8.63 15.98 34.03
N ASN A 385 -7.70 15.62 33.15
CA ASN A 385 -7.15 16.47 32.10
C ASN A 385 -7.91 16.30 30.78
N ASP A 386 -7.65 17.13 29.80
CA ASP A 386 -8.25 17.00 28.46
C ASP A 386 -7.39 16.13 27.55
N ALA A 387 -8.03 15.37 26.68
CA ALA A 387 -7.39 14.65 25.58
C ALA A 387 -7.88 15.15 24.22
N PHE A 388 -6.99 15.02 23.23
CA PHE A 388 -7.20 15.50 21.87
C PHE A 388 -6.87 14.39 20.89
N PHE A 389 -7.69 14.28 19.82
CA PHE A 389 -7.55 13.27 18.79
C PHE A 389 -7.75 13.88 17.41
N THR A 390 -6.92 13.52 16.42
CA THR A 390 -7.08 13.95 15.02
C THR A 390 -6.25 13.07 14.08
N GLY A 391 -6.44 13.23 12.77
CA GLY A 391 -5.65 12.53 11.77
C GLY A 391 -5.77 11.02 11.86
N LEU A 392 -7.01 10.53 11.93
CA LEU A 392 -7.27 9.11 12.07
C LEU A 392 -7.18 8.38 10.72
N GLN A 393 -6.67 7.18 10.77
CA GLN A 393 -6.65 6.26 9.63
C GLN A 393 -7.13 4.88 10.04
N LEU A 394 -7.89 4.25 9.16
CA LEU A 394 -8.12 2.81 9.13
C LEU A 394 -7.99 2.37 7.67
N ILE A 395 -6.98 1.61 7.38
CA ILE A 395 -6.74 1.10 6.03
C ILE A 395 -6.72 -0.42 6.05
N ARG A 396 -7.26 -1.04 4.99
CA ARG A 396 -6.97 -2.43 4.72
C ARG A 396 -5.56 -2.48 4.17
N ASP A 397 -4.72 -3.24 4.83
CA ASP A 397 -3.35 -3.40 4.43
C ASP A 397 -3.12 -4.81 3.89
N ASP A 398 -2.28 -4.87 2.87
CA ASP A 398 -1.75 -6.12 2.34
C ASP A 398 -0.49 -6.51 3.11
N ALA A 399 -0.54 -6.44 4.42
CA ALA A 399 0.59 -6.63 5.30
C ALA A 399 1.26 -7.98 5.09
N GLU A 400 2.55 -8.00 5.29
CA GLU A 400 3.32 -9.23 5.33
C GLU A 400 2.89 -10.08 6.53
N SER A 401 2.68 -11.35 6.28
CA SER A 401 2.41 -12.34 7.33
C SER A 401 3.36 -13.51 7.19
N TYR A 402 3.82 -14.02 8.33
CA TYR A 402 4.82 -15.09 8.41
C TYR A 402 4.26 -16.28 9.19
N VAL A 403 4.51 -17.48 8.68
CA VAL A 403 4.21 -18.74 9.37
C VAL A 403 5.53 -19.48 9.62
N TYR A 404 5.66 -20.06 10.79
CA TYR A 404 6.88 -20.73 11.23
C TYR A 404 6.64 -22.23 11.48
N ASP A 405 7.66 -23.05 11.27
CA ASP A 405 7.71 -24.44 11.72
C ASP A 405 8.06 -24.52 13.21
N ALA A 406 8.08 -25.75 13.74
CA ALA A 406 8.43 -26.01 15.14
C ALA A 406 9.87 -25.60 15.50
N ASN A 407 10.79 -25.57 14.53
CA ASN A 407 12.16 -25.17 14.72
C ASN A 407 12.34 -23.64 14.68
N GLY A 408 11.32 -22.91 14.22
CA GLY A 408 11.35 -21.46 14.10
C GLY A 408 11.76 -20.95 12.74
N ASN A 409 11.84 -21.81 11.73
CA ASN A 409 12.07 -21.38 10.35
C ASN A 409 10.80 -20.84 9.74
N ILE A 410 10.90 -19.81 8.89
CA ILE A 410 9.76 -19.30 8.12
C ILE A 410 9.39 -20.35 7.07
N VAL A 411 8.15 -20.84 7.09
CA VAL A 411 7.61 -21.77 6.09
C VAL A 411 6.65 -21.10 5.11
N SER A 412 6.14 -19.93 5.44
CA SER A 412 5.36 -19.09 4.52
C SER A 412 5.56 -17.61 4.84
N ALA A 413 5.69 -16.81 3.79
CA ALA A 413 5.61 -15.36 3.86
C ALA A 413 4.61 -14.88 2.80
N LYS A 414 3.64 -14.09 3.22
CA LYS A 414 2.62 -13.49 2.35
C LYS A 414 2.76 -11.97 2.40
N THR A 415 2.85 -11.36 1.23
CA THR A 415 2.74 -9.90 1.02
C THR A 415 1.52 -9.62 0.15
N ALA A 416 1.21 -8.35 -0.10
CA ALA A 416 0.17 -7.94 -1.03
C ALA A 416 0.33 -8.53 -2.44
N ALA A 417 1.55 -8.57 -2.89
CA ALA A 417 1.88 -8.95 -4.27
C ALA A 417 2.19 -10.45 -4.42
N GLU A 418 2.66 -11.10 -3.35
CA GLU A 418 3.23 -12.44 -3.43
C GLU A 418 2.93 -13.27 -2.18
N GLN A 419 2.76 -14.57 -2.39
CA GLN A 419 2.83 -15.56 -1.32
C GLN A 419 3.93 -16.55 -1.66
N ASN A 420 4.91 -16.70 -0.77
CA ASN A 420 6.02 -17.61 -0.93
C ASN A 420 5.95 -18.71 0.12
N ALA A 421 6.15 -19.95 -0.30
CA ALA A 421 6.34 -21.08 0.61
C ALA A 421 7.82 -21.47 0.66
N PHE A 422 8.29 -21.79 1.86
CA PHE A 422 9.69 -22.12 2.11
C PHE A 422 9.82 -23.51 2.71
N THR A 423 10.86 -24.23 2.34
CA THR A 423 11.23 -25.50 2.96
C THR A 423 12.67 -25.41 3.41
N CYS A 424 12.94 -25.73 4.66
CA CYS A 424 14.28 -25.83 5.19
C CYS A 424 14.76 -27.28 5.21
N ASN A 425 16.06 -27.49 5.09
CA ASN A 425 16.68 -28.80 5.23
C ASN A 425 16.86 -29.16 6.74
N LYS A 426 17.41 -30.32 7.02
CA LYS A 426 17.64 -30.80 8.39
C LYS A 426 18.63 -29.96 9.22
N THR A 427 19.33 -29.01 8.60
CA THR A 427 20.26 -28.09 9.25
C THR A 427 19.72 -26.67 9.33
N ASP A 428 18.36 -26.51 9.16
CA ASP A 428 17.63 -25.25 9.18
C ASP A 428 18.07 -24.24 8.10
N LEU A 429 18.63 -24.73 6.98
CA LEU A 429 18.94 -23.90 5.81
C LEU A 429 17.82 -24.00 4.78
N LEU A 430 17.51 -22.88 4.13
CA LEU A 430 16.50 -22.81 3.09
C LEU A 430 16.86 -23.74 1.91
N SER A 431 16.12 -24.81 1.69
CA SER A 431 16.35 -25.75 0.58
C SER A 431 15.43 -25.51 -0.62
N LYS A 432 14.26 -24.91 -0.41
CA LYS A 432 13.32 -24.61 -1.49
C LYS A 432 12.47 -23.39 -1.16
N MET A 433 12.20 -22.58 -2.19
CA MET A 433 11.20 -21.52 -2.17
C MET A 433 10.25 -21.73 -3.35
N VAL A 434 8.94 -21.60 -3.10
CA VAL A 434 7.90 -21.68 -4.14
C VAL A 434 7.07 -20.40 -4.10
N LYS A 435 6.96 -19.73 -5.23
CA LYS A 435 6.09 -18.54 -5.39
C LYS A 435 4.65 -18.96 -5.72
N VAL A 436 3.68 -18.09 -5.44
CA VAL A 436 2.27 -18.32 -5.78
C VAL A 436 2.07 -18.55 -7.29
N THR A 437 2.92 -17.98 -8.13
CA THR A 437 2.93 -18.17 -9.59
C THR A 437 3.34 -19.57 -10.03
N GLY A 438 3.76 -20.44 -9.08
CA GLY A 438 4.30 -21.77 -9.35
C GLY A 438 5.81 -21.79 -9.63
N SER A 439 6.44 -20.65 -9.86
CA SER A 439 7.90 -20.58 -9.99
C SER A 439 8.57 -21.01 -8.68
N SER A 440 9.63 -21.81 -8.79
CA SER A 440 10.36 -22.26 -7.59
C SER A 440 11.86 -22.07 -7.73
N PHE A 441 12.52 -22.03 -6.56
CA PHE A 441 13.96 -22.01 -6.41
C PHE A 441 14.36 -23.13 -5.46
N GLU A 442 15.41 -23.85 -5.79
CA GLU A 442 16.04 -24.88 -4.95
C GLU A 442 17.47 -24.49 -4.64
N TYR A 443 17.91 -24.77 -3.42
CA TYR A 443 19.22 -24.33 -2.90
C TYR A 443 19.99 -25.53 -2.35
N GLU A 444 21.29 -25.56 -2.64
CA GLU A 444 22.23 -26.58 -2.16
C GLU A 444 23.33 -25.91 -1.33
N TYR A 445 23.85 -26.63 -0.35
CA TYR A 445 24.86 -26.13 0.58
C TYR A 445 25.96 -27.14 0.80
N ASP A 446 27.17 -26.66 1.06
CA ASP A 446 28.28 -27.49 1.50
C ASP A 446 28.23 -27.82 2.99
N GLY A 447 29.18 -28.63 3.47
CA GLY A 447 29.27 -28.99 4.88
C GLY A 447 29.63 -27.82 5.82
N LYS A 448 30.03 -26.66 5.29
CA LYS A 448 30.28 -25.42 6.02
C LYS A 448 29.10 -24.46 5.98
N LYS A 449 27.99 -24.88 5.39
CA LYS A 449 26.74 -24.10 5.19
C LYS A 449 26.87 -22.98 4.15
N ASN A 450 27.85 -22.99 3.28
CA ASN A 450 27.89 -22.07 2.14
C ASN A 450 26.97 -22.57 1.04
N MET A 451 26.22 -21.69 0.41
CA MET A 451 25.31 -22.06 -0.71
C MET A 451 26.15 -22.39 -1.96
N THR A 452 26.12 -23.64 -2.40
CA THR A 452 26.89 -24.13 -3.56
C THR A 452 26.11 -24.04 -4.86
N ALA A 453 24.78 -24.11 -4.80
CA ALA A 453 23.95 -23.95 -5.97
C ALA A 453 22.60 -23.33 -5.64
N ALA A 454 22.04 -22.59 -6.60
CA ALA A 454 20.66 -22.17 -6.63
C ALA A 454 20.09 -22.46 -8.02
N ARG A 455 18.94 -23.15 -8.11
CA ARG A 455 18.28 -23.49 -9.38
C ARG A 455 16.85 -22.96 -9.36
N ASN A 456 16.41 -22.31 -10.44
CA ASN A 456 15.00 -21.95 -10.59
C ASN A 456 14.22 -23.00 -11.43
N SER A 457 12.89 -22.92 -11.41
CA SER A 457 12.02 -23.81 -12.18
C SER A 457 12.08 -23.60 -13.69
N GLU A 458 12.74 -22.55 -14.16
CA GLU A 458 12.95 -22.23 -15.56
C GLU A 458 14.24 -22.85 -16.12
N GLY A 459 15.00 -23.58 -15.28
CA GLY A 459 16.22 -24.28 -15.68
C GLY A 459 17.48 -23.43 -15.59
N VAL A 460 17.42 -22.25 -14.96
CA VAL A 460 18.62 -21.45 -14.67
C VAL A 460 19.24 -21.94 -13.38
N GLN A 461 20.51 -22.31 -13.43
CA GLN A 461 21.28 -22.74 -12.29
C GLN A 461 22.46 -21.80 -12.05
N TYR A 462 22.61 -21.33 -10.82
CA TYR A 462 23.75 -20.60 -10.31
C TYR A 462 24.62 -21.54 -9.49
N ARG A 463 25.93 -21.60 -9.75
CA ARG A 463 26.91 -22.34 -8.96
C ARG A 463 27.91 -21.39 -8.35
N TYR A 464 28.18 -21.56 -7.06
CA TYR A 464 29.06 -20.72 -6.27
C TYR A 464 30.28 -21.51 -5.83
N THR A 465 31.46 -20.90 -5.93
CA THR A 465 32.70 -21.41 -5.35
C THR A 465 33.20 -20.47 -4.26
N TYR A 466 33.89 -21.01 -3.29
CA TYR A 466 34.37 -20.29 -2.13
C TYR A 466 35.82 -20.54 -1.86
N ASP A 467 36.53 -19.56 -1.33
CA ASP A 467 37.88 -19.72 -0.81
C ASP A 467 37.89 -20.52 0.50
N THR A 468 39.08 -20.81 1.02
CA THR A 468 39.24 -21.56 2.28
C THR A 468 38.66 -20.84 3.50
N LYS A 469 38.47 -19.51 3.41
CA LYS A 469 37.89 -18.66 4.46
C LYS A 469 36.38 -18.52 4.35
N GLY A 470 35.75 -19.04 3.28
CA GLY A 470 34.33 -18.96 3.02
C GLY A 470 33.89 -17.69 2.27
N ASN A 471 34.82 -16.95 1.67
CA ASN A 471 34.48 -15.83 0.80
C ASN A 471 34.09 -16.36 -0.59
N PRO A 472 33.01 -15.86 -1.23
CA PRO A 472 32.67 -16.26 -2.59
C PRO A 472 33.79 -15.84 -3.57
N GLN A 473 34.19 -16.79 -4.44
CA GLN A 473 35.22 -16.57 -5.47
C GLN A 473 34.56 -16.38 -6.84
N ASP A 474 33.75 -17.37 -7.26
CA ASP A 474 33.11 -17.35 -8.57
C ASP A 474 31.64 -17.67 -8.48
N VAL A 475 30.87 -17.11 -9.44
CA VAL A 475 29.48 -17.45 -9.69
C VAL A 475 29.37 -17.83 -11.17
N VAL A 476 29.05 -19.08 -11.44
CA VAL A 476 28.82 -19.58 -12.79
C VAL A 476 27.33 -19.77 -13.02
N ILE A 477 26.81 -19.22 -14.11
CA ILE A 477 25.39 -19.32 -14.46
C ILE A 477 25.27 -20.34 -15.60
N HIS A 478 24.49 -21.39 -15.37
CA HIS A 478 24.11 -22.38 -16.36
C HIS A 478 22.62 -22.24 -16.70
N HIS A 479 22.29 -22.37 -17.96
CA HIS A 479 20.91 -22.47 -18.43
C HIS A 479 20.69 -23.91 -18.93
N ASP A 480 19.86 -24.68 -18.23
CA ASP A 480 19.50 -26.06 -18.65
C ASP A 480 18.59 -26.09 -19.85
N ARG A 481 17.98 -24.96 -20.19
CA ARG A 481 17.17 -24.78 -21.41
C ARG A 481 17.44 -23.38 -21.97
N VAL A 482 18.04 -23.35 -23.13
CA VAL A 482 17.86 -22.21 -24.03
C VAL A 482 16.40 -22.27 -24.45
N SER A 483 15.60 -21.28 -24.12
CA SER A 483 14.22 -21.23 -24.61
C SER A 483 14.26 -21.03 -26.12
N THR A 484 14.22 -22.14 -26.86
CA THR A 484 14.21 -22.13 -28.32
C THR A 484 13.00 -21.39 -28.89
N SER A 485 11.92 -21.24 -28.11
CA SER A 485 10.73 -20.47 -28.53
C SER A 485 11.00 -18.98 -28.71
N VAL A 486 12.02 -18.44 -28.07
CA VAL A 486 12.38 -17.01 -28.20
C VAL A 486 13.37 -16.77 -29.35
N MET A 487 14.08 -17.79 -29.81
CA MET A 487 15.28 -17.62 -30.63
C MET A 487 15.18 -18.07 -32.08
N ALA A 488 14.51 -19.17 -32.36
CA ALA A 488 14.51 -19.72 -33.72
C ALA A 488 13.74 -18.85 -34.71
N GLY A 489 14.44 -18.28 -35.67
CA GLY A 489 13.88 -17.59 -36.83
C GLY A 489 13.29 -16.21 -36.56
N ARG A 490 13.66 -15.54 -35.49
CA ARG A 490 13.21 -14.17 -35.18
C ARG A 490 14.37 -13.20 -35.00
N SER A 491 14.09 -11.94 -35.27
CA SER A 491 15.06 -10.87 -35.15
C SER A 491 14.74 -10.01 -33.92
N TYR A 492 15.80 -9.56 -33.28
CA TYR A 492 15.74 -8.84 -32.00
C TYR A 492 16.60 -7.59 -32.02
N TYR A 493 16.23 -6.61 -31.19
CA TYR A 493 17.09 -5.52 -30.77
C TYR A 493 17.69 -5.88 -29.41
N ILE A 494 19.00 -5.91 -29.31
CA ILE A 494 19.70 -6.26 -28.07
C ILE A 494 20.12 -4.99 -27.35
N ARG A 495 19.53 -4.75 -26.18
CA ARG A 495 19.76 -3.55 -25.40
C ARG A 495 20.62 -3.80 -24.20
N HIS A 496 21.67 -3.02 -24.02
CA HIS A 496 22.48 -3.05 -22.80
C HIS A 496 21.74 -2.34 -21.65
N ARG A 497 21.49 -3.07 -20.55
CA ARG A 497 20.63 -2.63 -19.46
C ARG A 497 21.11 -1.33 -18.77
N LYS A 498 22.42 -1.17 -18.57
CA LYS A 498 23.00 -0.05 -17.81
C LYS A 498 23.09 1.24 -18.66
N SER A 499 23.56 1.14 -19.90
CA SER A 499 23.71 2.30 -20.79
C SER A 499 22.42 2.67 -21.53
N GLY A 500 21.46 1.75 -21.60
CA GLY A 500 20.24 1.94 -22.41
C GLY A 500 20.47 1.83 -23.93
N LYS A 501 21.72 1.69 -24.38
CA LYS A 501 22.11 1.62 -25.79
C LYS A 501 21.94 0.21 -26.34
N TYR A 502 21.89 0.13 -27.68
CA TYR A 502 21.68 -1.12 -28.41
C TYR A 502 22.95 -1.60 -29.08
N ILE A 503 23.08 -2.93 -29.26
CA ILE A 503 24.18 -3.51 -30.05
C ILE A 503 23.94 -3.14 -31.51
N ASP A 504 24.98 -2.63 -32.16
CA ASP A 504 24.93 -1.98 -33.45
C ASP A 504 26.19 -2.32 -34.25
N VAL A 505 26.04 -2.57 -35.55
CA VAL A 505 27.20 -2.72 -36.44
C VAL A 505 27.64 -1.33 -36.89
N LYS A 506 28.84 -0.94 -36.48
CA LYS A 506 29.35 0.40 -36.71
C LYS A 506 29.35 0.77 -38.20
N ASP A 507 28.83 1.98 -38.48
CA ASP A 507 28.73 2.56 -39.83
C ASP A 507 27.93 1.70 -40.81
N ALA A 508 27.00 0.86 -40.30
CA ALA A 508 26.22 -0.09 -41.07
C ALA A 508 27.11 -0.91 -42.04
N SER A 509 28.34 -1.21 -41.65
CA SER A 509 29.34 -1.89 -42.49
C SER A 509 28.93 -3.33 -42.74
N ASN A 510 28.94 -3.71 -43.99
CA ASN A 510 28.69 -5.10 -44.45
C ASN A 510 29.98 -5.86 -44.73
N LYS A 511 31.13 -5.45 -44.18
CA LYS A 511 32.43 -6.07 -44.37
C LYS A 511 32.74 -7.01 -43.22
N ASP A 512 33.39 -8.12 -43.56
CA ASP A 512 33.93 -9.03 -42.56
C ASP A 512 34.89 -8.31 -41.62
N GLY A 513 34.78 -8.55 -40.28
CA GLY A 513 35.53 -7.84 -39.27
C GLY A 513 34.97 -6.46 -38.90
N ALA A 514 33.78 -6.10 -39.35
CA ALA A 514 33.13 -4.86 -38.95
C ALA A 514 33.00 -4.74 -37.43
N ALA A 515 33.31 -3.58 -36.88
CA ALA A 515 33.23 -3.34 -35.43
C ALA A 515 31.78 -3.34 -34.94
N VAL A 516 31.54 -4.00 -33.84
CA VAL A 516 30.26 -3.92 -33.11
C VAL A 516 30.39 -2.92 -31.97
N GLN A 517 29.41 -2.04 -31.82
CA GLN A 517 29.41 -0.97 -30.86
C GLN A 517 28.09 -0.90 -30.07
N GLN A 518 28.04 -0.05 -29.07
CA GLN A 518 26.80 0.37 -28.42
C GLN A 518 26.37 1.73 -28.98
N TYR A 519 25.16 1.81 -29.54
CA TYR A 519 24.62 3.03 -30.14
C TYR A 519 23.20 3.33 -29.66
N GLU A 520 22.75 4.58 -29.84
CA GLU A 520 21.36 4.94 -29.55
C GLU A 520 20.41 4.16 -30.47
N PHE A 521 19.18 3.94 -30.03
CA PHE A 521 18.20 3.23 -30.81
C PHE A 521 17.85 3.99 -32.11
N SER A 522 18.17 3.41 -33.23
CA SER A 522 17.84 3.95 -34.56
C SER A 522 16.70 3.18 -35.22
N GLY A 523 16.45 1.94 -34.78
CA GLY A 523 15.49 1.03 -35.42
C GLY A 523 15.93 0.49 -36.77
N SER A 524 17.16 0.77 -37.17
CA SER A 524 17.75 0.38 -38.45
C SER A 524 18.20 -1.09 -38.48
N SER A 525 18.53 -1.58 -39.69
CA SER A 525 18.88 -3.01 -39.91
C SER A 525 20.16 -3.44 -39.22
N GLU A 526 21.14 -2.54 -39.03
CA GLU A 526 22.41 -2.79 -38.35
C GLU A 526 22.25 -3.01 -36.84
N GLN A 527 21.08 -2.70 -36.27
CA GLN A 527 20.72 -3.00 -34.88
C GLN A 527 19.84 -4.23 -34.74
N LYS A 528 19.36 -4.80 -35.87
CA LYS A 528 18.54 -6.02 -35.87
C LYS A 528 19.42 -7.24 -35.97
N TRP A 529 19.25 -8.14 -35.02
CA TRP A 529 19.99 -9.37 -34.88
C TRP A 529 19.05 -10.55 -35.02
N HIS A 530 19.25 -11.35 -36.05
CA HIS A 530 18.57 -12.62 -36.23
C HIS A 530 19.29 -13.71 -35.43
N ILE A 531 18.52 -14.48 -34.66
CA ILE A 531 19.08 -15.52 -33.79
C ILE A 531 18.83 -16.88 -34.43
N GLU A 532 19.90 -17.66 -34.63
CA GLU A 532 19.85 -19.04 -35.08
C GLU A 532 20.37 -19.99 -34.00
N ASP A 533 19.84 -21.21 -34.00
CA ASP A 533 20.37 -22.29 -33.16
C ASP A 533 21.62 -22.89 -33.84
N ALA A 534 22.73 -22.88 -33.10
CA ALA A 534 23.99 -23.47 -33.58
C ALA A 534 24.19 -24.93 -33.11
N GLY A 535 23.20 -25.48 -32.39
CA GLY A 535 23.29 -26.82 -31.79
C GLY A 535 24.07 -26.79 -30.45
N GLU A 536 23.98 -27.87 -29.70
CA GLU A 536 24.68 -28.09 -28.41
C GLU A 536 24.46 -26.98 -27.37
N GLY A 537 23.36 -26.18 -27.48
CA GLY A 537 23.04 -25.06 -26.57
C GLY A 537 23.70 -23.74 -26.94
N TYR A 538 24.32 -23.65 -28.11
CA TYR A 538 24.88 -22.41 -28.64
C TYR A 538 23.91 -21.71 -29.58
N ILE A 539 24.01 -20.37 -29.63
CA ILE A 539 23.25 -19.54 -30.56
C ILE A 539 24.19 -18.64 -31.37
N ILE A 540 23.74 -18.33 -32.56
CA ILE A 540 24.44 -17.42 -33.48
C ILE A 540 23.58 -16.16 -33.62
N PHE A 541 24.21 -14.99 -33.53
CA PHE A 541 23.59 -13.73 -33.85
C PHE A 541 24.03 -13.29 -35.26
N LYS A 542 23.09 -13.22 -36.19
CA LYS A 542 23.30 -12.68 -37.53
C LYS A 542 22.83 -11.25 -37.63
N ALA A 543 23.70 -10.33 -38.00
CA ALA A 543 23.36 -8.95 -38.20
C ALA A 543 22.40 -8.75 -39.41
N PHE A 544 21.86 -7.54 -39.52
CA PHE A 544 21.01 -7.10 -40.64
C PHE A 544 19.76 -7.99 -40.90
N ASP A 545 19.11 -8.38 -39.80
CA ASP A 545 17.87 -9.18 -39.85
C ASP A 545 18.01 -10.52 -40.58
N GLY A 546 19.20 -11.11 -40.51
CA GLY A 546 19.48 -12.39 -41.14
C GLY A 546 19.87 -12.33 -42.65
N ASN A 547 19.84 -11.14 -43.25
CA ASN A 547 20.24 -10.92 -44.62
C ASN A 547 21.76 -10.79 -44.81
N GLY A 548 22.51 -10.68 -43.68
CA GLY A 548 23.97 -10.66 -43.67
C GLY A 548 24.56 -12.02 -43.38
N THR A 549 25.72 -12.31 -43.97
CA THR A 549 26.55 -13.48 -43.63
C THR A 549 27.37 -13.25 -42.35
N TYR A 550 27.14 -12.17 -41.62
CA TYR A 550 27.96 -11.71 -40.50
C TYR A 550 27.44 -12.27 -39.20
N VAL A 551 28.35 -12.83 -38.43
CA VAL A 551 28.10 -13.55 -37.19
C VAL A 551 28.85 -12.82 -36.06
N LEU A 552 28.20 -12.68 -34.92
CA LEU A 552 28.81 -12.18 -33.70
C LEU A 552 29.15 -13.35 -32.80
#